data_f858302332e88590248eb4705310f327
#
_entry.id   f858302332e88590248eb4705310f327
#
_cell.length_a   1.000
_cell.length_b   1.000
_cell.length_c   1.000
_cell.angle_alpha   90.00
_cell.angle_beta   90.00
_cell.angle_gamma   90.00
#
_symmetry.space_group_name_H-M   'P 1'
#
loop_
_entity.id
_entity.type
_entity.pdbx_description
1 polymer ?
#
loop_
_entity_poly.entity_id
_entity_poly.type
_entity_poly.pdbx_seq_one_letter_code
_entity_poly.pdbx_strand_id
1 'polypeptide(L)'
;GKHVYSEKPLAINLKDGKDLIKLSKKNKLYLGNAPDTFLGGGIQKSKELVEKNSIGKIKLGNAVFAFPGIESYHPNPEPWFARKEGGPVIDMGPYYITALVNLLGPARKVTSTIIQGQKYRTIGIGPKKGKKFKVECPTTYLSTITFKNNSVIRLTLSFDVIAHQRNHIELYGEKGSMIVPDPNMFGGSVLICNKLGNNWREFKTTKMSLGRINIRTQSSRANEAPTNANYRGAGLSEMAYSIENKRKHLCSGEISLHVLEIITSIMKAAKSGKSVSVNTNCAKPKKFLEIDAKKLLK
;
A
#
# COMPACT_ATOMS: atom_id res chain seq x y z
N GLY A 1 -12.18 -19.26 18.58
CA GLY A 1 -11.02 -19.21 19.45
C GLY A 1 -9.68 -19.38 18.73
N LYS A 2 -9.56 -18.85 17.48
CA LYS A 2 -8.29 -18.88 16.71
C LYS A 2 -7.81 -17.48 16.39
N HIS A 3 -6.50 -17.25 16.35
CA HIS A 3 -5.90 -16.06 15.76
C HIS A 3 -6.16 -16.07 14.26
N VAL A 4 -6.29 -14.89 13.65
CA VAL A 4 -6.64 -14.77 12.22
C VAL A 4 -5.66 -13.83 11.53
N TYR A 5 -5.16 -14.26 10.38
CA TYR A 5 -4.49 -13.40 9.40
C TYR A 5 -5.23 -13.52 8.07
N SER A 6 -5.62 -12.39 7.49
CA SER A 6 -6.42 -12.36 6.26
C SER A 6 -5.77 -11.55 5.15
N GLU A 7 -6.21 -11.82 3.90
CA GLU A 7 -5.88 -10.96 2.76
C GLU A 7 -6.58 -9.60 2.84
N LYS A 8 -5.98 -8.62 2.15
CA LYS A 8 -6.54 -7.28 1.99
C LYS A 8 -7.77 -7.26 1.05
N PRO A 9 -8.69 -6.33 1.24
CA PRO A 9 -8.82 -5.41 2.36
C PRO A 9 -9.34 -6.10 3.62
N LEU A 10 -9.24 -5.46 4.79
CA LEU A 10 -9.73 -6.02 6.06
C LEU A 10 -11.22 -6.39 6.00
N ALA A 11 -12.01 -5.56 5.33
CA ALA A 11 -13.43 -5.75 5.07
C ALA A 11 -13.85 -4.87 3.88
N ILE A 12 -15.07 -5.05 3.38
CA ILE A 12 -15.61 -4.22 2.28
C ILE A 12 -16.12 -2.87 2.82
N ASN A 13 -16.63 -2.85 4.06
CA ASN A 13 -17.15 -1.64 4.68
C ASN A 13 -16.57 -1.43 6.09
N LEU A 14 -16.67 -0.19 6.56
CA LEU A 14 -16.07 0.21 7.84
C LEU A 14 -16.76 -0.43 9.06
N LYS A 15 -18.07 -0.72 8.98
CA LYS A 15 -18.82 -1.34 10.09
C LYS A 15 -18.25 -2.73 10.37
N ASP A 16 -18.16 -3.57 9.36
CA ASP A 16 -17.64 -4.94 9.50
C ASP A 16 -16.18 -4.93 9.99
N GLY A 17 -15.35 -4.00 9.47
CA GLY A 17 -13.99 -3.82 9.98
C GLY A 17 -13.93 -3.50 11.47
N LYS A 18 -14.81 -2.60 11.96
CA LYS A 18 -14.93 -2.28 13.39
C LYS A 18 -15.41 -3.46 14.22
N ASP A 19 -16.36 -4.22 13.70
CA ASP A 19 -16.92 -5.39 14.39
C ASP A 19 -15.86 -6.51 14.51
N LEU A 20 -15.03 -6.73 13.49
CA LEU A 20 -13.87 -7.64 13.52
C LEU A 20 -12.86 -7.24 14.61
N ILE A 21 -12.50 -5.96 14.71
CA ILE A 21 -11.59 -5.47 15.75
C ILE A 21 -12.20 -5.66 17.14
N LYS A 22 -13.49 -5.34 17.31
CA LYS A 22 -14.20 -5.52 18.58
C LYS A 22 -14.22 -6.99 19.00
N LEU A 23 -14.51 -7.87 18.06
CA LEU A 23 -14.57 -9.32 18.29
C LEU A 23 -13.19 -9.89 18.67
N SER A 24 -12.13 -9.51 17.95
CA SER A 24 -10.76 -9.96 18.25
C SER A 24 -10.32 -9.53 19.66
N LYS A 25 -10.59 -8.28 20.03
CA LYS A 25 -10.28 -7.75 21.38
C LYS A 25 -11.07 -8.44 22.48
N LYS A 26 -12.38 -8.63 22.28
CA LYS A 26 -13.26 -9.33 23.24
C LYS A 26 -12.72 -10.74 23.54
N ASN A 27 -12.22 -11.43 22.54
CA ASN A 27 -11.72 -12.80 22.65
C ASN A 27 -10.20 -12.89 22.94
N LYS A 28 -9.51 -11.75 23.10
CA LYS A 28 -8.04 -11.68 23.29
C LYS A 28 -7.27 -12.40 22.18
N LEU A 29 -7.75 -12.28 20.94
CA LEU A 29 -7.16 -12.92 19.77
C LEU A 29 -6.41 -11.88 18.92
N TYR A 30 -5.34 -12.32 18.27
CA TYR A 30 -4.63 -11.52 17.28
C TYR A 30 -5.42 -11.52 15.97
N LEU A 31 -5.58 -10.34 15.39
CA LEU A 31 -6.13 -10.13 14.06
C LEU A 31 -5.08 -9.41 13.21
N GLY A 32 -4.48 -10.14 12.29
CA GLY A 32 -3.54 -9.62 11.29
C GLY A 32 -4.21 -9.53 9.92
N ASN A 33 -3.72 -8.62 9.08
CA ASN A 33 -4.24 -8.43 7.73
C ASN A 33 -3.15 -7.89 6.80
N ALA A 34 -3.11 -8.39 5.58
CA ALA A 34 -2.28 -7.86 4.51
C ALA A 34 -2.69 -6.40 4.16
N PRO A 35 -1.81 -5.61 3.50
CA PRO A 35 -0.53 -6.02 2.95
C PRO A 35 0.59 -6.04 3.98
N ASP A 36 1.53 -6.94 3.80
CA ASP A 36 2.75 -7.07 4.61
C ASP A 36 4.00 -6.48 3.91
N THR A 37 3.84 -5.98 2.70
CA THR A 37 4.93 -5.42 1.89
C THR A 37 5.65 -4.24 2.56
N PHE A 38 4.97 -3.52 3.47
CA PHE A 38 5.61 -2.44 4.22
C PHE A 38 6.69 -2.94 5.22
N LEU A 39 6.74 -4.25 5.52
CA LEU A 39 7.83 -4.88 6.26
C LEU A 39 9.10 -5.04 5.42
N GLY A 40 8.98 -4.89 4.11
CA GLY A 40 10.07 -5.04 3.16
C GLY A 40 11.14 -3.95 3.30
N GLY A 41 12.36 -4.31 2.85
CA GLY A 41 13.53 -3.45 2.96
C GLY A 41 13.33 -2.05 2.37
N GLY A 42 12.58 -1.92 1.27
CA GLY A 42 12.31 -0.63 0.62
C GLY A 42 11.57 0.34 1.55
N ILE A 43 10.43 -0.07 2.10
CA ILE A 43 9.64 0.78 3.00
C ILE A 43 10.32 0.93 4.36
N GLN A 44 10.97 -0.11 4.89
CA GLN A 44 11.70 -0.03 6.17
C GLN A 44 12.94 0.89 6.08
N LYS A 45 13.66 0.92 4.96
CA LYS A 45 14.72 1.89 4.73
C LYS A 45 14.18 3.31 4.62
N SER A 46 13.09 3.50 3.90
CA SER A 46 12.41 4.80 3.81
C SER A 46 11.98 5.29 5.20
N LYS A 47 11.40 4.41 6.01
CA LYS A 47 11.03 4.70 7.41
C LYS A 47 12.22 5.10 8.26
N GLU A 48 13.32 4.36 8.19
CA GLU A 48 14.57 4.69 8.88
C GLU A 48 15.04 6.12 8.56
N LEU A 49 15.04 6.47 7.26
CA LEU A 49 15.50 7.78 6.80
C LEU A 49 14.54 8.91 7.22
N VAL A 50 13.23 8.65 7.25
CA VAL A 50 12.22 9.58 7.79
C VAL A 50 12.43 9.78 9.30
N GLU A 51 12.64 8.71 10.06
CA GLU A 51 12.86 8.77 11.52
C GLU A 51 14.19 9.44 11.88
N LYS A 52 15.21 9.31 11.03
CA LYS A 52 16.48 10.06 11.12
C LYS A 52 16.37 11.52 10.68
N ASN A 53 15.17 11.99 10.33
CA ASN A 53 14.92 13.35 9.84
C ASN A 53 15.76 13.75 8.62
N SER A 54 16.06 12.76 7.74
CA SER A 54 16.99 12.91 6.62
C SER A 54 16.55 13.94 5.59
N ILE A 55 15.24 14.22 5.46
CA ILE A 55 14.68 15.25 4.59
C ILE A 55 13.95 16.36 5.37
N GLY A 56 14.10 16.40 6.69
CA GLY A 56 13.36 17.33 7.54
C GLY A 56 11.88 16.94 7.69
N LYS A 57 11.08 17.83 8.25
CA LYS A 57 9.63 17.64 8.41
C LYS A 57 8.96 17.56 7.05
N ILE A 58 8.30 16.44 6.78
CA ILE A 58 7.59 16.22 5.52
C ILE A 58 6.35 17.10 5.48
N LYS A 59 6.21 17.88 4.42
CA LYS A 59 5.09 18.81 4.19
C LYS A 59 4.08 18.27 3.19
N LEU A 60 4.57 17.76 2.07
CA LEU A 60 3.73 17.28 0.99
C LEU A 60 4.39 16.10 0.27
N GLY A 61 3.65 15.48 -0.63
CA GLY A 61 4.15 14.41 -1.47
C GLY A 61 3.14 13.95 -2.50
N ASN A 62 3.59 13.05 -3.34
CA ASN A 62 2.77 12.37 -4.35
C ASN A 62 2.88 10.87 -4.17
N ALA A 63 1.79 10.17 -4.42
CA ALA A 63 1.76 8.72 -4.50
C ALA A 63 0.94 8.34 -5.74
N VAL A 64 1.50 7.49 -6.60
CA VAL A 64 0.91 7.18 -7.90
C VAL A 64 0.96 5.68 -8.16
N PHE A 65 -0.20 5.08 -8.28
CA PHE A 65 -0.41 3.82 -8.96
C PHE A 65 -1.25 4.09 -10.21
N ALA A 66 -0.69 3.84 -11.36
CA ALA A 66 -1.38 4.03 -12.63
C ALA A 66 -0.98 2.91 -13.60
N PHE A 67 -1.97 2.19 -14.12
CA PHE A 67 -1.77 0.98 -14.90
C PHE A 67 -2.91 0.83 -15.92
N PRO A 68 -2.72 0.12 -17.05
CA PRO A 68 -3.77 -0.01 -18.09
C PRO A 68 -4.95 -0.91 -17.70
N GLY A 69 -4.88 -1.60 -16.57
CA GLY A 69 -5.94 -2.47 -16.07
C GLY A 69 -5.55 -3.93 -16.02
N ILE A 70 -6.24 -4.67 -15.17
CA ILE A 70 -5.97 -6.07 -14.83
C ILE A 70 -6.25 -7.00 -16.01
N GLU A 71 -7.17 -6.62 -16.89
CA GLU A 71 -7.56 -7.37 -18.09
C GLU A 71 -6.40 -7.58 -19.08
N SER A 72 -5.34 -6.78 -18.99
CA SER A 72 -4.17 -6.90 -19.86
C SER A 72 -3.30 -8.12 -19.53
N TYR A 73 -3.33 -8.60 -18.29
CA TYR A 73 -2.45 -9.68 -17.81
C TYR A 73 -3.14 -10.78 -16.99
N HIS A 74 -4.41 -10.60 -16.60
CA HIS A 74 -5.16 -11.60 -15.83
C HIS A 74 -6.26 -12.24 -16.67
N PRO A 75 -6.39 -13.58 -16.68
CA PRO A 75 -7.36 -14.28 -17.54
C PRO A 75 -8.81 -14.16 -17.07
N ASN A 76 -9.05 -13.71 -15.85
CA ASN A 76 -10.37 -13.51 -15.27
C ASN A 76 -10.45 -12.18 -14.52
N PRO A 77 -10.44 -11.03 -15.20
CA PRO A 77 -10.36 -9.70 -14.58
C PRO A 77 -11.70 -9.18 -14.02
N GLU A 78 -12.81 -9.78 -14.42
CA GLU A 78 -14.18 -9.32 -14.11
C GLU A 78 -14.40 -8.99 -12.61
N PRO A 79 -13.89 -9.79 -11.62
CA PRO A 79 -14.11 -9.53 -10.20
C PRO A 79 -13.62 -8.14 -9.70
N TRP A 80 -12.59 -7.58 -10.34
CA TRP A 80 -12.05 -6.25 -9.97
C TRP A 80 -12.93 -5.10 -10.44
N PHE A 81 -13.82 -5.33 -11.40
CA PHE A 81 -14.61 -4.31 -12.08
C PHE A 81 -16.12 -4.48 -11.93
N ALA A 82 -16.58 -5.65 -11.52
CA ALA A 82 -18.00 -6.03 -11.52
C ALA A 82 -18.81 -5.46 -10.35
N ARG A 83 -18.17 -4.80 -9.39
CA ARG A 83 -18.81 -4.23 -8.19
C ARG A 83 -18.55 -2.75 -8.10
N LYS A 84 -19.54 -1.98 -7.64
CA LYS A 84 -19.40 -0.52 -7.42
C LYS A 84 -18.26 -0.17 -6.44
N GLU A 85 -17.99 -1.09 -5.51
CA GLU A 85 -16.90 -1.00 -4.53
C GLU A 85 -15.58 -1.63 -5.04
N GLY A 86 -15.47 -1.92 -6.33
CA GLY A 86 -14.27 -2.43 -6.97
C GLY A 86 -13.26 -1.34 -7.34
N GLY A 87 -12.38 -1.68 -8.29
CA GLY A 87 -11.43 -0.76 -8.90
C GLY A 87 -10.13 -0.56 -8.11
N PRO A 88 -9.30 0.38 -8.57
CA PRO A 88 -7.93 0.53 -8.08
C PRO A 88 -7.84 0.97 -6.62
N VAL A 89 -8.86 1.63 -6.06
CA VAL A 89 -8.82 2.09 -4.67
C VAL A 89 -8.91 0.94 -3.68
N ILE A 90 -9.69 -0.09 -3.97
CA ILE A 90 -9.81 -1.29 -3.14
C ILE A 90 -8.65 -2.26 -3.39
N ASP A 91 -8.22 -2.36 -4.64
CA ASP A 91 -7.16 -3.30 -5.00
C ASP A 91 -5.76 -2.81 -4.58
N MET A 92 -5.39 -1.61 -4.98
CA MET A 92 -4.04 -1.05 -4.79
C MET A 92 -3.94 -0.03 -3.66
N GLY A 93 -5.06 0.60 -3.29
CA GLY A 93 -5.11 1.53 -2.16
C GLY A 93 -4.51 0.97 -0.88
N PRO A 94 -4.77 -0.29 -0.47
CA PRO A 94 -4.19 -0.87 0.72
C PRO A 94 -2.66 -0.79 0.77
N TYR A 95 -1.96 -1.05 -0.32
CA TYR A 95 -0.50 -1.00 -0.37
C TYR A 95 0.05 0.41 -0.16
N TYR A 96 -0.45 1.36 -0.95
CA TYR A 96 0.00 2.75 -0.93
C TYR A 96 -0.34 3.44 0.38
N ILE A 97 -1.58 3.28 0.85
CA ILE A 97 -2.05 3.92 2.08
C ILE A 97 -1.36 3.32 3.31
N THR A 98 -1.15 2.00 3.36
CA THR A 98 -0.40 1.36 4.47
C THR A 98 1.04 1.87 4.53
N ALA A 99 1.73 1.98 3.37
CA ALA A 99 3.06 2.56 3.31
C ALA A 99 3.09 4.01 3.81
N LEU A 100 2.14 4.84 3.37
CA LEU A 100 2.02 6.23 3.82
C LEU A 100 1.73 6.32 5.32
N VAL A 101 0.82 5.51 5.86
CA VAL A 101 0.53 5.45 7.31
C VAL A 101 1.77 4.99 8.10
N ASN A 102 2.52 4.02 7.58
CA ASN A 102 3.76 3.58 8.19
C ASN A 102 4.83 4.68 8.24
N LEU A 103 4.92 5.53 7.22
CA LEU A 103 5.91 6.62 7.12
C LEU A 103 5.47 7.89 7.87
N LEU A 104 4.20 8.28 7.77
CA LEU A 104 3.68 9.58 8.20
C LEU A 104 2.81 9.52 9.46
N GLY A 105 2.34 8.33 9.84
CA GLY A 105 1.34 8.15 10.91
C GLY A 105 -0.10 8.23 10.40
N PRO A 106 -1.09 8.39 11.28
CA PRO A 106 -2.50 8.33 10.92
C PRO A 106 -2.96 9.55 10.10
N ALA A 107 -3.88 9.30 9.17
CA ALA A 107 -4.60 10.33 8.43
C ALA A 107 -5.72 10.96 9.27
N ARG A 108 -6.14 12.18 8.91
CA ARG A 108 -7.26 12.88 9.56
C ARG A 108 -8.38 13.32 8.61
N LYS A 109 -8.07 13.49 7.32
CA LYS A 109 -9.04 14.00 6.34
C LYS A 109 -8.66 13.59 4.92
N VAL A 110 -9.65 13.37 4.08
CA VAL A 110 -9.47 13.12 2.64
C VAL A 110 -10.40 13.98 1.79
N THR A 111 -9.96 14.29 0.56
CA THR A 111 -10.79 14.75 -0.56
C THR A 111 -10.52 13.86 -1.75
N SER A 112 -11.48 13.71 -2.67
CA SER A 112 -11.30 12.85 -3.83
C SER A 112 -12.22 13.25 -4.98
N THR A 113 -11.77 12.98 -6.20
CA THR A 113 -12.55 13.02 -7.44
C THR A 113 -12.37 11.67 -8.13
N ILE A 114 -13.43 11.19 -8.80
CA ILE A 114 -13.40 9.97 -9.60
C ILE A 114 -13.50 10.29 -11.09
N ILE A 115 -12.92 9.40 -11.86
CA ILE A 115 -13.13 9.34 -13.32
C ILE A 115 -13.61 7.92 -13.62
N GLN A 116 -14.70 7.84 -14.36
CA GLN A 116 -15.18 6.61 -14.97
C GLN A 116 -14.50 6.49 -16.34
N GLY A 117 -13.62 5.50 -16.49
CA GLY A 117 -13.00 5.21 -17.78
C GLY A 117 -13.97 4.48 -18.73
N GLN A 118 -13.47 3.50 -19.45
CA GLN A 118 -14.26 2.75 -20.42
C GLN A 118 -15.39 1.96 -19.74
N LYS A 119 -16.62 2.06 -20.27
CA LYS A 119 -17.81 1.32 -19.81
C LYS A 119 -17.68 -0.19 -20.01
N TYR A 120 -16.95 -0.60 -21.04
CA TYR A 120 -16.62 -2.00 -21.33
C TYR A 120 -15.13 -2.16 -21.53
N ARG A 121 -14.57 -3.27 -21.04
CA ARG A 121 -13.19 -3.66 -21.26
C ARG A 121 -13.13 -5.04 -21.90
N THR A 122 -12.00 -5.36 -22.52
CA THR A 122 -11.78 -6.63 -23.24
C THR A 122 -10.68 -7.43 -22.57
N ILE A 123 -10.93 -8.69 -22.30
CA ILE A 123 -9.95 -9.61 -21.72
C ILE A 123 -8.81 -9.83 -22.72
N GLY A 124 -7.60 -9.52 -22.31
CA GLY A 124 -6.41 -9.53 -23.18
C GLY A 124 -5.73 -10.89 -23.31
N ILE A 125 -5.93 -11.79 -22.32
CA ILE A 125 -5.23 -13.08 -22.27
C ILE A 125 -6.13 -14.23 -21.79
N GLY A 126 -5.65 -15.46 -21.95
CA GLY A 126 -6.30 -16.68 -21.43
C GLY A 126 -7.47 -17.17 -22.29
N PRO A 127 -8.23 -18.15 -21.76
CA PRO A 127 -9.32 -18.80 -22.51
C PRO A 127 -10.48 -17.87 -22.90
N LYS A 128 -10.64 -16.75 -22.19
CA LYS A 128 -11.67 -15.75 -22.46
C LYS A 128 -11.14 -14.54 -23.24
N LYS A 129 -9.94 -14.60 -23.82
CA LYS A 129 -9.36 -13.49 -24.63
C LYS A 129 -10.35 -13.00 -25.69
N GLY A 130 -10.50 -11.69 -25.81
CA GLY A 130 -11.44 -11.04 -26.73
C GLY A 130 -12.85 -10.86 -26.17
N LYS A 131 -13.23 -11.53 -25.06
CA LYS A 131 -14.53 -11.32 -24.42
C LYS A 131 -14.59 -9.92 -23.79
N LYS A 132 -15.68 -9.20 -24.05
CA LYS A 132 -15.99 -7.93 -23.40
C LYS A 132 -16.73 -8.16 -22.09
N PHE A 133 -16.43 -7.33 -21.08
CA PHE A 133 -17.16 -7.28 -19.83
C PHE A 133 -17.46 -5.85 -19.41
N LYS A 134 -18.50 -5.68 -18.61
CA LYS A 134 -18.96 -4.36 -18.14
C LYS A 134 -18.16 -3.91 -16.92
N VAL A 135 -17.84 -2.62 -16.85
CA VAL A 135 -17.17 -1.97 -15.73
C VAL A 135 -18.22 -1.26 -14.87
N GLU A 136 -18.37 -1.66 -13.61
CA GLU A 136 -19.36 -1.11 -12.68
C GLU A 136 -18.75 -0.14 -11.64
N CYS A 137 -17.44 -0.11 -11.50
CA CYS A 137 -16.73 0.76 -10.56
C CYS A 137 -16.02 1.92 -11.23
N PRO A 138 -15.72 3.01 -10.52
CA PRO A 138 -14.78 4.01 -10.98
C PRO A 138 -13.39 3.40 -11.18
N THR A 139 -12.73 3.77 -12.27
CA THR A 139 -11.43 3.22 -12.66
C THR A 139 -10.25 4.14 -12.39
N THR A 140 -10.54 5.40 -11.99
CA THR A 140 -9.50 6.34 -11.53
C THR A 140 -10.01 7.16 -10.34
N TYR A 141 -9.14 7.27 -9.32
CA TYR A 141 -9.32 8.13 -8.15
C TYR A 141 -8.17 9.13 -8.06
N LEU A 142 -8.50 10.42 -8.00
CA LEU A 142 -7.59 11.52 -7.71
C LEU A 142 -7.92 12.04 -6.33
N SER A 143 -7.05 11.76 -5.36
CA SER A 143 -7.34 12.00 -3.95
C SER A 143 -6.26 12.85 -3.27
N THR A 144 -6.63 13.55 -2.20
CA THR A 144 -5.69 14.20 -1.29
C THR A 144 -5.93 13.68 0.11
N ILE A 145 -4.87 13.20 0.76
CA ILE A 145 -4.89 12.69 2.14
C ILE A 145 -4.12 13.66 3.01
N THR A 146 -4.76 14.20 4.05
CA THR A 146 -4.11 15.01 5.08
C THR A 146 -3.87 14.16 6.32
N PHE A 147 -2.62 14.07 6.75
CA PHE A 147 -2.19 13.31 7.92
C PHE A 147 -2.25 14.15 9.21
N LYS A 148 -2.25 13.50 10.39
CA LYS A 148 -2.28 14.21 11.69
C LYS A 148 -1.02 15.04 11.94
N ASN A 149 0.11 14.68 11.34
CA ASN A 149 1.36 15.47 11.37
C ASN A 149 1.35 16.71 10.45
N ASN A 150 0.19 17.00 9.81
CA ASN A 150 -0.06 18.07 8.85
C ASN A 150 0.60 17.88 7.48
N SER A 151 1.19 16.74 7.17
CA SER A 151 1.61 16.45 5.80
C SER A 151 0.39 16.19 4.90
N VAL A 152 0.51 16.56 3.63
CA VAL A 152 -0.54 16.41 2.62
C VAL A 152 -0.01 15.61 1.45
N ILE A 153 -0.64 14.49 1.13
CA ILE A 153 -0.23 13.61 0.04
C ILE A 153 -1.31 13.56 -1.03
N ARG A 154 -0.93 13.84 -2.28
CA ARG A 154 -1.76 13.57 -3.45
C ARG A 154 -1.60 12.10 -3.82
N LEU A 155 -2.72 11.37 -3.84
CA LEU A 155 -2.77 9.96 -4.21
C LEU A 155 -3.57 9.79 -5.50
N THR A 156 -2.92 9.23 -6.52
CA THR A 156 -3.55 8.81 -7.78
C THR A 156 -3.60 7.29 -7.83
N LEU A 157 -4.78 6.73 -8.02
CA LEU A 157 -4.98 5.29 -8.23
C LEU A 157 -5.79 5.11 -9.51
N SER A 158 -5.21 4.49 -10.54
CA SER A 158 -5.83 4.41 -11.87
C SER A 158 -5.57 3.06 -12.55
N PHE A 159 -6.62 2.55 -13.20
CA PHE A 159 -6.58 1.44 -14.17
C PHE A 159 -6.74 1.94 -15.62
N ASP A 160 -6.57 3.25 -15.89
CA ASP A 160 -6.81 3.86 -17.20
C ASP A 160 -5.55 4.40 -17.87
N VAL A 161 -4.37 4.19 -17.28
CA VAL A 161 -3.12 4.80 -17.77
C VAL A 161 -2.25 3.75 -18.43
N ILE A 162 -1.99 3.89 -19.73
CA ILE A 162 -1.19 2.95 -20.51
C ILE A 162 0.28 2.97 -20.06
N ALA A 163 0.85 4.15 -19.85
CA ALA A 163 2.23 4.34 -19.40
C ALA A 163 2.43 5.68 -18.71
N HIS A 164 3.37 5.77 -17.78
CA HIS A 164 3.77 7.00 -17.13
C HIS A 164 5.24 6.92 -16.66
N GLN A 165 5.84 8.09 -16.35
CA GLN A 165 7.21 8.20 -15.83
C GLN A 165 7.24 8.73 -14.37
N ARG A 166 6.16 8.56 -13.61
CA ARG A 166 6.09 9.00 -12.21
C ARG A 166 6.67 7.96 -11.28
N ASN A 167 7.33 8.41 -10.22
CA ASN A 167 7.73 7.55 -9.11
C ASN A 167 6.50 7.07 -8.33
N HIS A 168 6.59 5.91 -7.68
CA HIS A 168 5.50 5.36 -6.89
C HIS A 168 5.11 6.27 -5.73
N ILE A 169 6.10 6.73 -4.95
CA ILE A 169 5.89 7.71 -3.87
C ILE A 169 7.04 8.71 -3.86
N GLU A 170 6.71 9.98 -3.76
CA GLU A 170 7.65 11.09 -3.57
C GLU A 170 7.24 11.88 -2.34
N LEU A 171 8.18 12.13 -1.44
CA LEU A 171 7.98 12.91 -0.21
C LEU A 171 8.88 14.12 -0.23
N TYR A 172 8.33 15.28 0.10
CA TYR A 172 9.03 16.56 0.11
C TYR A 172 9.02 17.15 1.52
N GLY A 173 10.19 17.29 2.08
CA GLY A 173 10.44 17.83 3.41
C GLY A 173 11.15 19.18 3.39
N GLU A 174 11.37 19.74 4.57
CA GLU A 174 12.02 21.04 4.75
C GLU A 174 13.51 21.04 4.34
N LYS A 175 14.15 19.86 4.33
CA LYS A 175 15.59 19.69 4.09
C LYS A 175 15.90 18.84 2.87
N GLY A 176 14.91 18.46 2.08
CA GLY A 176 15.12 17.65 0.89
C GLY A 176 13.91 16.84 0.45
N SER A 177 14.13 16.02 -0.55
CA SER A 177 13.14 15.16 -1.18
C SER A 177 13.55 13.69 -1.07
N MET A 178 12.57 12.80 -1.04
CA MET A 178 12.77 11.35 -0.99
C MET A 178 11.91 10.68 -2.04
N ILE A 179 12.49 9.74 -2.80
CA ILE A 179 11.75 8.79 -3.62
C ILE A 179 11.70 7.47 -2.86
N VAL A 180 10.49 6.99 -2.60
CA VAL A 180 10.19 5.72 -1.94
C VAL A 180 9.86 4.69 -3.02
N PRO A 181 10.41 3.47 -2.96
CA PRO A 181 10.13 2.45 -3.97
C PRO A 181 8.68 1.96 -3.92
N ASP A 182 8.31 1.09 -4.87
CA ASP A 182 6.97 0.53 -5.01
C ASP A 182 6.49 -0.13 -3.70
N PRO A 183 5.42 0.38 -3.07
CA PRO A 183 4.89 -0.19 -1.83
C PRO A 183 4.21 -1.56 -2.03
N ASN A 184 3.98 -2.00 -3.25
CA ASN A 184 3.50 -3.34 -3.57
C ASN A 184 4.63 -4.39 -3.57
N MET A 185 5.88 -3.96 -3.46
CA MET A 185 7.07 -4.82 -3.43
C MET A 185 7.82 -4.68 -2.10
N PHE A 186 8.68 -5.67 -1.80
CA PHE A 186 9.48 -5.68 -0.56
C PHE A 186 10.82 -4.95 -0.71
N GLY A 187 11.38 -4.91 -1.91
CA GLY A 187 12.67 -4.30 -2.19
C GLY A 187 12.58 -2.90 -2.79
N GLY A 188 13.59 -2.56 -3.55
CA GLY A 188 13.74 -1.29 -4.23
C GLY A 188 14.63 -0.31 -3.48
N SER A 189 15.27 0.60 -4.22
CA SER A 189 16.16 1.62 -3.66
C SER A 189 15.38 2.84 -3.20
N VAL A 190 15.84 3.46 -2.12
CA VAL A 190 15.37 4.77 -1.66
C VAL A 190 16.33 5.83 -2.16
N LEU A 191 15.80 6.90 -2.74
CA LEU A 191 16.62 8.02 -3.20
C LEU A 191 16.36 9.26 -2.34
N ILE A 192 17.40 10.01 -1.99
CA ILE A 192 17.31 11.29 -1.27
C ILE A 192 18.11 12.36 -2.00
N CYS A 193 17.50 13.54 -2.13
CA CYS A 193 18.17 14.76 -2.59
C CYS A 193 18.01 15.86 -1.54
N ASN A 194 19.15 16.35 -1.00
CA ASN A 194 19.21 17.40 0.01
C ASN A 194 19.85 18.70 -0.50
N LYS A 195 20.21 18.78 -1.78
CA LYS A 195 20.85 19.93 -2.42
C LYS A 195 20.05 20.38 -3.63
N LEU A 196 20.14 21.62 -3.98
CA LEU A 196 19.61 22.12 -5.25
C LEU A 196 20.28 21.38 -6.43
N GLY A 197 19.49 21.08 -7.47
CA GLY A 197 19.91 20.23 -8.58
C GLY A 197 19.55 18.76 -8.33
N ASN A 198 19.78 17.92 -9.31
CA ASN A 198 19.36 16.49 -9.31
C ASN A 198 20.42 15.55 -8.72
N ASN A 199 21.09 15.94 -7.65
CA ASN A 199 22.11 15.10 -7.01
C ASN A 199 21.46 14.12 -6.02
N TRP A 200 20.87 13.03 -6.52
CA TRP A 200 20.20 12.00 -5.75
C TRP A 200 21.19 10.97 -5.20
N ARG A 201 21.14 10.75 -3.89
CA ARG A 201 21.87 9.69 -3.21
C ARG A 201 20.99 8.45 -3.07
N GLU A 202 21.48 7.32 -3.58
CA GLU A 202 20.78 6.04 -3.54
C GLU A 202 21.10 5.24 -2.27
N PHE A 203 20.07 4.64 -1.68
CA PHE A 203 20.15 3.68 -0.58
C PHE A 203 19.58 2.34 -1.03
N LYS A 204 20.47 1.45 -1.45
CA LYS A 204 20.12 0.09 -1.89
C LYS A 204 19.65 -0.76 -0.71
N THR A 205 18.62 -1.58 -0.92
CA THR A 205 18.03 -2.45 0.10
C THR A 205 18.32 -3.94 -0.11
N THR A 206 19.08 -4.29 -1.15
CA THR A 206 19.39 -5.68 -1.54
C THR A 206 20.17 -6.47 -0.48
N LYS A 207 20.80 -5.79 0.48
CA LYS A 207 21.46 -6.41 1.64
C LYS A 207 20.56 -6.59 2.85
N MET A 208 19.35 -6.04 2.83
CA MET A 208 18.36 -6.21 3.89
C MET A 208 17.62 -7.55 3.72
N SER A 209 17.27 -8.22 4.83
CA SER A 209 16.67 -9.56 4.80
C SER A 209 15.41 -9.63 3.93
N LEU A 210 14.46 -8.73 4.13
CA LEU A 210 13.24 -8.66 3.31
C LEU A 210 13.36 -7.66 2.14
N GLY A 211 14.57 -7.31 1.73
CA GLY A 211 14.86 -6.47 0.57
C GLY A 211 15.69 -7.19 -0.49
N ARG A 212 16.18 -8.39 -0.17
CA ARG A 212 16.98 -9.21 -1.10
C ARG A 212 16.13 -9.69 -2.26
N ILE A 213 16.62 -9.53 -3.47
CA ILE A 213 15.98 -9.97 -4.69
C ILE A 213 15.85 -11.51 -4.69
N ASN A 214 14.64 -12.03 -4.91
CA ASN A 214 14.35 -13.47 -4.84
C ASN A 214 13.37 -13.97 -5.90
N ILE A 215 12.67 -13.10 -6.62
CA ILE A 215 11.75 -13.51 -7.68
C ILE A 215 12.00 -12.76 -8.99
N ARG A 216 11.54 -13.35 -10.10
CA ARG A 216 11.42 -12.70 -11.42
C ARG A 216 10.09 -11.95 -11.50
N THR A 217 10.03 -10.90 -12.33
CA THR A 217 8.75 -10.28 -12.69
C THR A 217 7.97 -11.19 -13.63
N GLN A 218 6.65 -11.01 -13.73
CA GLN A 218 5.83 -11.74 -14.71
C GLN A 218 6.23 -11.43 -16.15
N SER A 219 6.86 -10.28 -16.41
CA SER A 219 7.39 -9.87 -17.71
C SER A 219 8.80 -10.41 -17.99
N SER A 220 9.49 -10.99 -16.99
CA SER A 220 10.84 -11.54 -17.18
C SER A 220 10.80 -12.81 -18.02
N ARG A 221 11.75 -12.94 -18.94
CA ARG A 221 11.96 -14.18 -19.69
C ARG A 221 12.46 -15.28 -18.75
N ALA A 222 12.20 -16.55 -19.10
CA ALA A 222 12.51 -17.70 -18.26
C ALA A 222 13.99 -17.77 -17.79
N ASN A 223 14.90 -17.20 -18.54
CA ASN A 223 16.35 -17.22 -18.28
C ASN A 223 16.90 -15.93 -17.64
N GLU A 224 16.05 -14.93 -17.35
CA GLU A 224 16.51 -13.70 -16.72
C GLU A 224 16.69 -13.91 -15.21
N ALA A 225 17.66 -13.20 -14.62
CA ALA A 225 17.88 -13.21 -13.17
C ALA A 225 16.67 -12.61 -12.42
N PRO A 226 16.41 -12.99 -11.17
CA PRO A 226 15.43 -12.33 -10.34
C PRO A 226 15.68 -10.82 -10.24
N THR A 227 14.61 -10.02 -10.31
CA THR A 227 14.71 -8.55 -10.28
C THR A 227 13.96 -7.92 -9.09
N ASN A 228 13.06 -8.68 -8.45
CA ASN A 228 12.22 -8.19 -7.37
C ASN A 228 12.40 -8.97 -6.07
N ALA A 229 12.17 -8.30 -4.95
CA ALA A 229 12.04 -8.90 -3.64
C ALA A 229 10.55 -9.12 -3.34
N ASN A 230 10.16 -10.37 -3.09
CA ASN A 230 8.81 -10.72 -2.70
C ASN A 230 8.84 -11.76 -1.57
N TYR A 231 8.33 -11.36 -0.42
CA TYR A 231 8.27 -12.13 0.82
C TYR A 231 6.85 -12.15 1.38
N ARG A 232 5.83 -12.26 0.51
CA ARG A 232 4.42 -12.36 0.93
C ARG A 232 4.24 -13.55 1.84
N GLY A 233 3.54 -13.32 2.96
CA GLY A 233 3.51 -14.23 4.10
C GLY A 233 4.41 -13.80 5.26
N ALA A 234 5.34 -12.84 5.05
CA ALA A 234 6.17 -12.30 6.14
C ALA A 234 5.33 -11.69 7.27
N GLY A 235 4.19 -11.07 6.95
CA GLY A 235 3.25 -10.55 7.94
C GLY A 235 2.60 -11.63 8.79
N LEU A 236 2.28 -12.78 8.20
CA LEU A 236 1.77 -13.95 8.94
C LEU A 236 2.86 -14.51 9.86
N SER A 237 4.08 -14.70 9.35
CA SER A 237 5.23 -15.17 10.16
C SER A 237 5.56 -14.20 11.29
N GLU A 238 5.51 -12.88 11.03
CA GLU A 238 5.72 -11.83 12.04
C GLU A 238 4.63 -11.86 13.12
N MET A 239 3.38 -12.13 12.74
CA MET A 239 2.27 -12.29 13.69
C MET A 239 2.46 -13.55 14.55
N ALA A 240 2.85 -14.68 13.96
CA ALA A 240 3.13 -15.92 14.71
C ALA A 240 4.26 -15.69 15.73
N TYR A 241 5.37 -15.12 15.29
CA TYR A 241 6.48 -14.76 16.17
C TYR A 241 6.05 -13.78 17.29
N SER A 242 5.14 -12.84 16.98
CA SER A 242 4.62 -11.88 17.95
C SER A 242 3.72 -12.55 19.01
N ILE A 243 2.93 -13.56 18.63
CA ILE A 243 2.10 -14.34 19.55
C ILE A 243 3.00 -15.11 20.55
N GLU A 244 4.01 -15.81 20.05
CA GLU A 244 4.97 -16.56 20.88
C GLU A 244 5.69 -15.66 21.88
N ASN A 245 6.05 -14.45 21.46
CA ASN A 245 6.79 -13.48 22.28
C ASN A 245 5.87 -12.48 23.02
N LYS A 246 4.55 -12.69 23.04
CA LYS A 246 3.55 -11.89 23.74
C LYS A 246 3.65 -10.39 23.43
N ARG A 247 3.95 -10.01 22.18
CA ARG A 247 4.09 -8.64 21.74
C ARG A 247 3.07 -8.28 20.66
N LYS A 248 2.85 -6.99 20.42
CA LYS A 248 2.01 -6.52 19.31
C LYS A 248 2.70 -6.80 17.99
N HIS A 249 1.94 -7.37 17.04
CA HIS A 249 2.38 -7.58 15.67
C HIS A 249 2.22 -6.30 14.82
N LEU A 250 2.98 -6.23 13.73
CA LEU A 250 3.05 -5.02 12.91
C LEU A 250 1.91 -4.92 11.89
N CYS A 251 1.54 -6.03 11.24
CA CYS A 251 0.41 -6.06 10.30
C CYS A 251 -0.93 -6.16 11.05
N SER A 252 -1.15 -5.26 12.01
CA SER A 252 -2.29 -5.35 12.93
C SER A 252 -3.62 -4.91 12.32
N GLY A 253 -4.70 -5.52 12.81
CA GLY A 253 -6.06 -5.16 12.40
C GLY A 253 -6.38 -3.67 12.64
N GLU A 254 -5.78 -3.02 13.66
CA GLU A 254 -5.98 -1.59 13.90
C GLU A 254 -5.43 -0.71 12.77
N ILE A 255 -4.26 -1.06 12.24
CA ILE A 255 -3.70 -0.37 11.07
C ILE A 255 -4.58 -0.60 9.86
N SER A 256 -4.99 -1.84 9.63
CA SER A 256 -5.85 -2.21 8.50
C SER A 256 -7.24 -1.57 8.59
N LEU A 257 -7.80 -1.43 9.81
CA LEU A 257 -9.04 -0.68 10.01
C LEU A 257 -8.88 0.80 9.65
N HIS A 258 -7.74 1.41 10.02
CA HIS A 258 -7.46 2.81 9.67
C HIS A 258 -7.31 2.97 8.16
N VAL A 259 -6.58 2.07 7.50
CA VAL A 259 -6.45 2.02 6.05
C VAL A 259 -7.80 1.84 5.36
N LEU A 260 -8.65 0.95 5.87
CA LEU A 260 -10.01 0.73 5.37
C LEU A 260 -10.87 2.00 5.49
N GLU A 261 -10.77 2.73 6.62
CA GLU A 261 -11.51 3.99 6.75
C GLU A 261 -11.00 5.05 5.78
N ILE A 262 -9.70 5.15 5.53
CA ILE A 262 -9.16 6.08 4.51
C ILE A 262 -9.73 5.72 3.14
N ILE A 263 -9.72 4.44 2.75
CA ILE A 263 -10.26 3.96 1.47
C ILE A 263 -11.74 4.29 1.34
N THR A 264 -12.56 3.92 2.33
CA THR A 264 -14.00 4.19 2.31
C THR A 264 -14.31 5.68 2.36
N SER A 265 -13.47 6.48 3.03
CA SER A 265 -13.56 7.94 3.05
C SER A 265 -13.20 8.57 1.70
N ILE A 266 -12.21 8.02 0.97
CA ILE A 266 -11.90 8.42 -0.42
C ILE A 266 -13.13 8.20 -1.30
N MET A 267 -13.75 7.03 -1.24
CA MET A 267 -14.95 6.72 -2.03
C MET A 267 -16.12 7.64 -1.66
N LYS A 268 -16.33 7.90 -0.36
CA LYS A 268 -17.36 8.82 0.13
C LYS A 268 -17.11 10.26 -0.32
N ALA A 269 -15.87 10.73 -0.21
CA ALA A 269 -15.48 12.08 -0.64
C ALA A 269 -15.71 12.27 -2.16
N ALA A 270 -15.32 11.29 -2.96
CA ALA A 270 -15.53 11.29 -4.40
C ALA A 270 -17.01 11.35 -4.78
N LYS A 271 -17.87 10.60 -4.08
CA LYS A 271 -19.32 10.59 -4.33
C LYS A 271 -19.98 11.89 -3.90
N SER A 272 -19.55 12.49 -2.78
CA SER A 272 -20.19 13.68 -2.21
C SER A 272 -19.62 15.00 -2.73
N GLY A 273 -18.44 15.01 -3.37
CA GLY A 273 -17.67 16.22 -3.69
C GLY A 273 -17.15 16.99 -2.48
N LYS A 274 -17.32 16.46 -1.27
CA LYS A 274 -16.93 17.11 0.00
C LYS A 274 -15.76 16.41 0.66
N SER A 275 -15.00 17.14 1.49
CA SER A 275 -13.99 16.53 2.33
C SER A 275 -14.63 15.61 3.38
N VAL A 276 -13.97 14.50 3.70
CA VAL A 276 -14.42 13.51 4.68
C VAL A 276 -13.35 13.35 5.76
N SER A 277 -13.76 13.44 7.03
CA SER A 277 -12.88 13.19 8.17
C SER A 277 -12.63 11.70 8.35
N VAL A 278 -11.41 11.34 8.75
CA VAL A 278 -11.00 9.98 9.13
C VAL A 278 -10.94 9.95 10.65
N ASN A 279 -11.80 9.15 11.28
CA ASN A 279 -12.03 9.16 12.73
C ASN A 279 -11.30 8.04 13.47
N THR A 280 -11.00 6.91 12.81
CA THR A 280 -10.15 5.88 13.42
C THR A 280 -8.75 6.43 13.66
N ASN A 281 -8.05 5.80 14.57
CA ASN A 281 -6.67 6.12 14.88
C ASN A 281 -5.87 4.82 15.00
N CYS A 282 -4.62 4.88 14.59
CA CYS A 282 -3.65 3.82 14.85
C CYS A 282 -2.34 4.43 15.32
N ALA A 283 -1.59 3.70 16.12
CA ALA A 283 -0.21 4.08 16.37
C ALA A 283 0.59 3.96 15.06
N LYS A 284 1.49 4.91 14.82
CA LYS A 284 2.48 4.73 13.74
C LYS A 284 3.23 3.41 13.99
N PRO A 285 3.27 2.46 13.04
CA PRO A 285 3.95 1.20 13.23
C PRO A 285 5.41 1.41 13.67
N LYS A 286 5.90 0.56 14.56
CA LYS A 286 7.33 0.56 14.91
C LYS A 286 8.15 0.11 13.70
N LYS A 287 9.42 0.53 13.66
CA LYS A 287 10.36 0.01 12.68
C LYS A 287 10.51 -1.51 12.86
N PHE A 288 10.45 -2.25 11.75
CA PHE A 288 10.78 -3.67 11.76
C PHE A 288 12.29 -3.81 11.71
N LEU A 289 12.87 -4.38 12.77
CA LEU A 289 14.32 -4.47 12.90
C LEU A 289 14.89 -5.58 12.02
N GLU A 290 16.06 -5.35 11.46
CA GLU A 290 16.76 -6.34 10.62
C GLU A 290 17.02 -7.66 11.36
N ILE A 291 17.25 -7.61 12.66
CA ILE A 291 17.42 -8.80 13.49
C ILE A 291 16.14 -9.63 13.56
N ASP A 292 14.98 -8.99 13.64
CA ASP A 292 13.69 -9.68 13.63
C ASP A 292 13.37 -10.24 12.24
N ALA A 293 13.65 -9.47 11.19
CA ALA A 293 13.50 -9.92 9.81
C ALA A 293 14.34 -11.18 9.50
N LYS A 294 15.57 -11.26 10.01
CA LYS A 294 16.42 -12.45 9.88
C LYS A 294 15.83 -13.68 10.57
N LYS A 295 15.13 -13.50 11.69
CA LYS A 295 14.47 -14.62 12.40
C LYS A 295 13.30 -15.21 11.61
N LEU A 296 12.59 -14.38 10.83
CA LEU A 296 11.48 -14.86 10.00
C LEU A 296 11.94 -15.66 8.75
N LEU A 297 13.23 -15.60 8.38
CA LEU A 297 13.79 -16.26 7.22
C LEU A 297 14.59 -17.55 7.59
N LYS A 298 14.63 -17.90 8.86
CA LYS A 298 15.18 -19.16 9.38
C LYS A 298 14.10 -20.22 9.49
#